data_f1843a9e48e47148d75d75682da7c504
#
_entry.id   f1843a9e48e47148d75d75682da7c504
#
_cell.length_a   1.000
_cell.length_b   1.000
_cell.length_c   1.000
_cell.angle_alpha   90.00
_cell.angle_beta   90.00
_cell.angle_gamma   90.00
#
_symmetry.space_group_name_H-M   'P 1'
#
loop_
_entity.id
_entity.type
_entity.pdbx_description
1 polymer ?
#
loop_
_entity_poly.entity_id
_entity_poly.type
_entity_poly.pdbx_seq_one_letter_code
_entity_poly.pdbx_strand_id
1 'polypeptide(L)'
;MPTFNQLVRNGRETHEKKAKAPALLKGLNSKKNIMTNENSPQKRGVCTAVKTATPKKPNSALRKIARVRLTNGIEVSAYIPGVGHNLQEHSVVLIRGGRVKDLPGVRYHIIRGTLDTQGVNGRMQARSKYGAKRPKAAKK
;
A
#
# COMPACT_ATOMS: atom_id res chain seq x y z
N MET A 1 -34.37 -15.09 -19.89
CA MET A 1 -33.83 -13.76 -20.26
C MET A 1 -34.94 -12.72 -20.13
N PRO A 2 -34.63 -11.58 -19.49
CA PRO A 2 -35.62 -10.52 -19.39
C PRO A 2 -35.82 -9.83 -20.73
N THR A 3 -37.06 -9.36 -20.92
CA THR A 3 -37.39 -8.59 -22.10
C THR A 3 -36.94 -7.14 -21.95
N PHE A 4 -36.92 -6.42 -23.07
CA PHE A 4 -36.59 -4.98 -23.01
C PHE A 4 -37.55 -4.20 -22.11
N ASN A 5 -38.83 -4.55 -22.14
CA ASN A 5 -39.81 -3.88 -21.27
C ASN A 5 -39.56 -4.15 -19.80
N GLN A 6 -39.13 -5.35 -19.44
CA GLN A 6 -38.79 -5.70 -18.07
C GLN A 6 -37.57 -4.94 -17.62
N LEU A 7 -36.56 -4.73 -18.46
CA LEU A 7 -35.38 -3.96 -18.11
C LEU A 7 -35.67 -2.46 -17.96
N VAL A 8 -36.68 -1.96 -18.71
CA VAL A 8 -37.10 -0.56 -18.55
C VAL A 8 -37.78 -0.35 -17.20
N ARG A 9 -38.59 -1.32 -16.77
CA ARG A 9 -39.25 -1.24 -15.47
C ARG A 9 -38.29 -1.41 -14.30
N ASN A 10 -37.47 -2.42 -14.36
CA ASN A 10 -36.53 -2.81 -13.32
C ASN A 10 -35.15 -2.97 -13.93
N GLY A 11 -34.43 -1.85 -14.04
CA GLY A 11 -33.08 -1.87 -14.60
C GLY A 11 -32.15 -2.73 -13.77
N ARG A 12 -31.09 -3.16 -14.39
CA ARG A 12 -30.03 -3.91 -13.69
C ARG A 12 -29.27 -2.96 -12.79
N GLU A 13 -29.07 -3.39 -11.57
CA GLU A 13 -28.25 -2.67 -10.63
C GLU A 13 -26.84 -3.24 -10.69
N THR A 14 -25.88 -2.34 -10.76
CA THR A 14 -24.48 -2.75 -10.67
C THR A 14 -24.06 -2.73 -9.21
N HIS A 15 -23.42 -3.81 -8.78
CA HIS A 15 -22.89 -3.87 -7.42
C HIS A 15 -21.54 -3.19 -7.37
N GLU A 16 -21.40 -2.28 -6.44
CA GLU A 16 -20.10 -1.65 -6.20
C GLU A 16 -19.24 -2.59 -5.39
N LYS A 17 -18.00 -2.75 -5.82
CA LYS A 17 -17.03 -3.54 -5.07
C LYS A 17 -16.48 -2.71 -3.92
N LYS A 18 -16.45 -3.31 -2.75
CA LYS A 18 -15.80 -2.67 -1.61
C LYS A 18 -14.30 -2.61 -1.82
N ALA A 19 -13.71 -1.52 -1.35
CA ALA A 19 -12.25 -1.40 -1.40
C ALA A 19 -11.59 -2.48 -0.55
N LYS A 20 -10.51 -3.02 -1.05
CA LYS A 20 -9.72 -4.03 -0.33
C LYS A 20 -8.72 -3.39 0.63
N ALA A 21 -8.65 -2.07 0.64
CA ALA A 21 -7.72 -1.31 1.50
C ALA A 21 -8.52 -0.36 2.40
N PRO A 22 -9.23 -0.89 3.41
CA PRO A 22 -10.12 -0.05 4.23
C PRO A 22 -9.42 1.05 5.01
N ALA A 23 -8.14 0.87 5.34
CA ALA A 23 -7.39 1.89 6.07
C ALA A 23 -7.18 3.17 5.26
N LEU A 24 -7.31 3.10 3.93
CA LEU A 24 -7.15 4.26 3.06
C LEU A 24 -8.47 5.03 2.84
N LEU A 25 -9.57 4.51 3.37
CA LEU A 25 -10.88 5.11 3.17
C LEU A 25 -11.24 6.13 4.23
N LYS A 26 -10.47 6.19 5.32
CA LYS A 26 -10.81 7.05 6.45
C LYS A 26 -9.68 8.01 6.77
N GLY A 27 -10.05 9.23 7.09
CA GLY A 27 -9.13 10.23 7.61
C GLY A 27 -9.51 10.58 9.03
N LEU A 28 -8.71 11.41 9.66
CA LEU A 28 -8.94 11.87 11.03
C LEU A 28 -8.99 13.39 11.06
N ASN A 29 -10.05 13.92 11.60
CA ASN A 29 -10.13 15.33 11.91
C ASN A 29 -9.60 15.51 13.34
N SER A 30 -8.35 15.90 13.47
CA SER A 30 -7.70 16.01 14.77
C SER A 30 -8.29 17.11 15.64
N LYS A 31 -8.82 18.14 15.02
CA LYS A 31 -9.42 19.25 15.76
C LYS A 31 -10.71 18.83 16.46
N LYS A 32 -11.50 18.01 15.79
CA LYS A 32 -12.77 17.52 16.34
C LYS A 32 -12.66 16.10 16.91
N ASN A 33 -11.50 15.44 16.73
CA ASN A 33 -11.25 14.07 17.18
C ASN A 33 -12.24 13.05 16.62
N ILE A 34 -12.72 13.27 15.39
CA ILE A 34 -13.63 12.33 14.73
C ILE A 34 -13.01 11.81 13.44
N MET A 35 -13.39 10.58 13.10
CA MET A 35 -12.95 9.97 11.84
C MET A 35 -13.77 10.55 10.69
N THR A 36 -13.09 10.84 9.59
CA THR A 36 -13.75 11.31 8.38
C THR A 36 -13.76 10.19 7.33
N ASN A 37 -14.71 10.24 6.41
CA ASN A 37 -14.79 9.27 5.31
C ASN A 37 -14.16 9.87 4.07
N GLU A 38 -12.83 9.91 4.05
CA GLU A 38 -12.08 10.44 2.92
C GLU A 38 -11.29 9.33 2.26
N ASN A 39 -11.52 9.17 0.96
CA ASN A 39 -10.76 8.21 0.17
C ASN A 39 -9.43 8.84 -0.21
N SER A 40 -8.36 8.12 0.03
CA SER A 40 -7.01 8.56 -0.34
C SER A 40 -6.28 7.40 -1.01
N PRO A 41 -5.58 7.65 -2.11
CA PRO A 41 -4.80 6.58 -2.74
C PRO A 41 -3.59 6.17 -1.91
N GLN A 42 -3.12 7.07 -1.03
CA GLN A 42 -1.94 6.84 -0.22
C GLN A 42 -2.12 7.51 1.14
N LYS A 43 -1.43 6.95 2.14
CA LYS A 43 -1.42 7.51 3.50
C LYS A 43 -0.02 7.47 4.05
N ARG A 44 0.34 8.51 4.78
CA ARG A 44 1.60 8.53 5.51
C ARG A 44 1.45 7.78 6.83
N GLY A 45 2.51 7.15 7.26
CA GLY A 45 2.52 6.46 8.53
C GLY A 45 3.92 6.37 9.09
N VAL A 46 4.01 5.86 10.32
CA VAL A 46 5.28 5.65 11.01
C VAL A 46 5.43 4.16 11.27
N CYS A 47 6.59 3.60 10.95
CA CYS A 47 6.88 2.20 11.21
C CYS A 47 6.95 1.95 12.71
N THR A 48 6.14 1.01 13.20
CA THR A 48 6.20 0.59 14.60
C THR A 48 7.08 -0.64 14.78
N ALA A 49 7.21 -1.44 13.72
CA ALA A 49 8.12 -2.60 13.72
C ALA A 49 8.46 -2.93 12.27
N VAL A 50 9.68 -3.40 12.07
CA VAL A 50 10.14 -3.89 10.76
C VAL A 50 10.61 -5.31 10.95
N LYS A 51 10.04 -6.24 10.19
CA LYS A 51 10.33 -7.67 10.37
C LYS A 51 10.17 -8.41 9.05
N THR A 52 10.44 -9.69 9.09
CA THR A 52 10.23 -10.57 7.94
C THR A 52 9.07 -11.50 8.20
N ALA A 53 8.46 -11.99 7.14
CA ALA A 53 7.36 -12.94 7.24
C ALA A 53 7.54 -14.03 6.18
N THR A 54 7.13 -15.25 6.52
CA THR A 54 7.12 -16.33 5.55
C THR A 54 5.85 -16.27 4.73
N PRO A 55 5.92 -16.54 3.40
CA PRO A 55 4.72 -16.56 2.58
C PRO A 55 3.90 -17.83 2.79
N LYS A 56 2.73 -17.86 2.19
CA LYS A 56 1.89 -19.05 2.19
C LYS A 56 2.56 -20.17 1.40
N LYS A 57 2.26 -21.42 1.80
CA LYS A 57 2.64 -22.57 0.97
C LYS A 57 2.01 -22.44 -0.42
N PRO A 58 2.66 -22.88 -1.47
CA PRO A 58 3.92 -23.64 -1.52
C PRO A 58 5.18 -22.76 -1.57
N ASN A 59 5.05 -21.45 -1.42
CA ASN A 59 6.19 -20.56 -1.54
C ASN A 59 7.00 -20.52 -0.24
N SER A 60 8.30 -20.23 -0.38
CA SER A 60 9.21 -20.13 0.76
C SER A 60 10.18 -18.98 0.50
N ALA A 61 10.28 -18.09 1.46
CA ALA A 61 11.21 -16.96 1.41
C ALA A 61 11.08 -16.18 2.71
N LEU A 62 11.93 -15.18 2.87
CA LEU A 62 11.76 -14.20 3.95
C LEU A 62 11.31 -12.89 3.30
N ARG A 63 10.02 -12.62 3.40
CA ARG A 63 9.45 -11.39 2.85
C ARG A 63 9.60 -10.27 3.86
N LYS A 64 10.02 -9.10 3.41
CA LYS A 64 10.22 -7.95 4.28
C LYS A 64 8.90 -7.21 4.43
N ILE A 65 8.44 -7.06 5.67
CA ILE A 65 7.23 -6.32 5.97
C ILE A 65 7.48 -5.34 7.10
N ALA A 66 6.61 -4.35 7.21
CA ALA A 66 6.66 -3.38 8.28
C ALA A 66 5.27 -3.20 8.87
N ARG A 67 5.20 -3.05 10.16
CA ARG A 67 3.99 -2.64 10.84
C ARG A 67 3.96 -1.12 10.87
N VAL A 68 2.94 -0.53 10.30
CA VAL A 68 2.88 0.93 10.12
C VAL A 68 1.63 1.48 10.77
N ARG A 69 1.81 2.51 11.58
CA ARG A 69 0.69 3.25 12.16
C ARG A 69 0.43 4.47 11.30
N LEU A 70 -0.75 4.53 10.72
CA LEU A 70 -1.12 5.60 9.79
C LEU A 70 -1.54 6.87 10.52
N THR A 71 -1.59 7.98 9.80
CA THR A 71 -2.00 9.27 10.36
C THR A 71 -3.44 9.26 10.86
N ASN A 72 -4.28 8.35 10.35
CA ASN A 72 -5.64 8.20 10.83
C ASN A 72 -5.78 7.30 12.06
N GLY A 73 -4.65 6.85 12.63
CA GLY A 73 -4.65 6.03 13.82
C GLY A 73 -4.74 4.52 13.58
N ILE A 74 -4.95 4.10 12.35
CA ILE A 74 -5.06 2.68 12.01
C ILE A 74 -3.67 2.09 11.82
N GLU A 75 -3.43 0.94 12.42
CA GLU A 75 -2.16 0.22 12.29
C GLU A 75 -2.32 -0.93 11.30
N VAL A 76 -1.42 -1.01 10.33
CA VAL A 76 -1.50 -2.01 9.25
C VAL A 76 -0.14 -2.62 8.99
N SER A 77 -0.16 -3.80 8.36
CA SER A 77 1.05 -4.43 7.86
C SER A 77 1.23 -4.08 6.39
N ALA A 78 2.40 -3.61 6.02
CA ALA A 78 2.70 -3.22 4.66
C ALA A 78 3.95 -3.94 4.16
N TYR A 79 3.94 -4.30 2.89
CA TYR A 79 5.07 -4.96 2.26
C TYR A 79 6.10 -3.93 1.81
N ILE A 80 7.37 -4.25 2.03
CA ILE A 80 8.49 -3.43 1.56
C ILE A 80 8.99 -4.02 0.25
N PRO A 81 8.67 -3.40 -0.90
CA PRO A 81 9.08 -3.97 -2.19
C PRO A 81 10.54 -3.71 -2.50
N GLY A 82 11.10 -4.56 -3.35
CA GLY A 82 12.46 -4.42 -3.84
C GLY A 82 13.48 -5.13 -2.97
N VAL A 83 14.73 -5.05 -3.39
CA VAL A 83 15.86 -5.70 -2.71
C VAL A 83 16.47 -4.73 -1.73
N GLY A 84 16.48 -5.12 -0.45
CA GLY A 84 17.07 -4.30 0.59
C GLY A 84 16.25 -3.07 0.95
N HIS A 85 16.47 -2.55 2.14
CA HIS A 85 15.80 -1.32 2.60
C HIS A 85 16.61 -0.72 3.74
N ASN A 86 16.30 0.54 4.03
CA ASN A 86 16.91 1.26 5.16
C ASN A 86 15.91 1.55 6.27
N LEU A 87 14.76 0.89 6.24
CA LEU A 87 13.70 1.15 7.21
C LEU A 87 14.02 0.56 8.57
N GLN A 88 13.59 1.26 9.59
CA GLN A 88 13.73 0.86 10.98
C GLN A 88 12.54 1.40 11.76
N GLU A 89 12.46 1.05 13.02
CA GLU A 89 11.41 1.57 13.89
C GLU A 89 11.42 3.09 13.88
N HIS A 90 10.24 3.70 13.82
CA HIS A 90 10.02 5.15 13.76
C HIS A 90 10.36 5.80 12.42
N SER A 91 10.64 5.03 11.38
CA SER A 91 10.77 5.58 10.03
C SER A 91 9.42 6.04 9.51
N VAL A 92 9.40 7.21 8.87
CA VAL A 92 8.18 7.74 8.26
C VAL A 92 8.09 7.22 6.84
N VAL A 93 6.95 6.60 6.51
CA VAL A 93 6.76 5.98 5.20
C VAL A 93 5.41 6.39 4.61
N LEU A 94 5.30 6.20 3.30
CA LEU A 94 4.06 6.40 2.58
C LEU A 94 3.58 5.05 2.08
N ILE A 95 2.34 4.68 2.37
CA ILE A 95 1.79 3.41 1.93
C ILE A 95 0.70 3.61 0.89
N ARG A 96 0.50 2.59 0.07
CA ARG A 96 -0.58 2.54 -0.91
C ARG A 96 -1.31 1.22 -0.79
N GLY A 97 -2.49 1.14 -1.37
CA GLY A 97 -3.23 -0.10 -1.46
C GLY A 97 -2.51 -1.09 -2.36
N GLY A 98 -2.84 -2.34 -2.21
CA GLY A 98 -2.27 -3.41 -2.99
C GLY A 98 -1.89 -4.57 -2.10
N ARG A 99 -2.57 -5.67 -2.28
CA ARG A 99 -2.38 -6.86 -1.47
C ARG A 99 -1.18 -7.67 -1.95
N VAL A 100 -0.50 -8.30 -1.01
CA VAL A 100 0.53 -9.30 -1.33
C VAL A 100 -0.14 -10.67 -1.22
N LYS A 101 -0.26 -11.36 -2.34
CA LYS A 101 -0.97 -12.63 -2.40
C LYS A 101 -0.31 -13.70 -1.53
N ASP A 102 1.02 -13.69 -1.47
CA ASP A 102 1.80 -14.66 -0.70
C ASP A 102 1.73 -14.46 0.81
N LEU A 103 1.37 -13.28 1.26
CA LEU A 103 1.42 -12.93 2.67
C LEU A 103 0.01 -12.69 3.19
N PRO A 104 -0.45 -13.48 4.19
CA PRO A 104 -1.77 -13.25 4.75
C PRO A 104 -1.80 -11.96 5.57
N GLY A 105 -2.87 -11.20 5.40
CA GLY A 105 -3.08 -9.97 6.17
C GLY A 105 -2.29 -8.76 5.69
N VAL A 106 -1.46 -8.89 4.67
CA VAL A 106 -0.70 -7.77 4.11
C VAL A 106 -1.47 -7.21 2.92
N ARG A 107 -2.11 -6.07 3.12
CA ARG A 107 -2.99 -5.43 2.11
C ARG A 107 -2.41 -4.15 1.53
N TYR A 108 -1.21 -3.80 1.91
CA TYR A 108 -0.62 -2.51 1.57
C TYR A 108 0.83 -2.68 1.17
N HIS A 109 1.33 -1.71 0.42
CA HIS A 109 2.74 -1.64 0.03
C HIS A 109 3.32 -0.32 0.47
N ILE A 110 4.58 -0.34 0.88
CA ILE A 110 5.34 0.88 1.13
C ILE A 110 5.87 1.41 -0.20
N ILE A 111 5.71 2.71 -0.43
CA ILE A 111 6.20 3.33 -1.66
C ILE A 111 7.68 3.65 -1.49
N ARG A 112 8.51 3.08 -2.37
CA ARG A 112 9.96 3.30 -2.33
C ARG A 112 10.30 4.67 -2.93
N GLY A 113 11.32 5.29 -2.35
CA GLY A 113 11.81 6.57 -2.86
C GLY A 113 11.10 7.78 -2.30
N THR A 114 10.25 7.61 -1.28
CA THR A 114 9.51 8.71 -0.64
C THR A 114 9.81 8.75 0.85
N LEU A 115 9.75 9.94 1.42
CA LEU A 115 9.94 10.13 2.87
C LEU A 115 11.24 9.46 3.34
N ASP A 116 11.18 8.61 4.36
CA ASP A 116 12.36 7.94 4.90
C ASP A 116 12.74 6.66 4.15
N THR A 117 11.97 6.27 3.15
CA THR A 117 12.24 5.06 2.38
C THR A 117 13.10 5.38 1.17
N GLN A 118 14.30 4.82 1.12
CA GLN A 118 15.16 4.98 -0.05
C GLN A 118 14.66 4.12 -1.21
N GLY A 119 14.97 4.55 -2.44
CA GLY A 119 14.73 3.72 -3.61
C GLY A 119 15.69 2.54 -3.66
N VAL A 120 15.39 1.60 -4.53
CA VAL A 120 16.24 0.42 -4.73
C VAL A 120 17.48 0.81 -5.50
N ASN A 121 18.64 0.52 -4.94
CA ASN A 121 19.92 0.85 -5.57
C ASN A 121 20.19 -0.06 -6.78
N GLY A 122 20.74 0.52 -7.83
CA GLY A 122 21.15 -0.24 -9.01
C GLY A 122 20.02 -0.77 -9.87
N ARG A 123 18.81 -0.34 -9.61
CA ARG A 123 17.65 -0.82 -10.36
C ARG A 123 17.52 -0.07 -11.68
N MET A 124 17.46 -0.80 -12.78
CA MET A 124 17.35 -0.20 -14.11
C MET A 124 15.98 -0.35 -14.74
N GLN A 125 15.28 -1.44 -14.43
CA GLN A 125 13.95 -1.72 -14.96
C GLN A 125 12.87 -1.38 -13.95
N ALA A 126 11.73 -0.86 -14.42
CA ALA A 126 10.59 -0.52 -13.57
C ALA A 126 10.99 0.39 -12.40
N ARG A 127 11.81 1.38 -12.68
CA ARG A 127 12.36 2.27 -11.65
C ARG A 127 11.28 3.02 -10.89
N SER A 128 10.20 3.39 -11.54
CA SER A 128 9.13 4.13 -10.88
C SER A 128 8.44 3.31 -9.79
N LYS A 129 8.40 1.99 -9.93
CA LYS A 129 7.79 1.11 -8.92
C LYS A 129 8.65 0.96 -7.68
N TYR A 130 9.95 1.16 -7.82
CA TYR A 130 10.92 0.93 -6.73
C TYR A 130 11.65 2.18 -6.32
N GLY A 131 11.22 3.32 -6.80
CA GLY A 131 11.79 4.60 -6.39
C GLY A 131 13.23 4.83 -6.81
N ALA A 132 13.69 4.16 -7.85
CA ALA A 132 15.04 4.31 -8.33
C ALA A 132 15.15 5.54 -9.24
N LYS A 133 16.18 6.34 -9.02
CA LYS A 133 16.40 7.52 -9.83
C LYS A 133 16.93 7.14 -11.21
N ARG A 134 16.60 7.97 -12.19
CA ARG A 134 17.12 7.77 -13.54
C ARG A 134 18.64 7.80 -13.50
N PRO A 135 19.32 6.82 -14.12
CA PRO A 135 20.77 6.87 -14.19
C PRO A 135 21.21 8.14 -14.90
N LYS A 136 22.15 8.84 -14.31
CA LYS A 136 22.69 10.02 -14.94
C LYS A 136 23.52 9.58 -16.14
N ALA A 137 23.37 10.31 -17.24
CA ALA A 137 24.26 10.09 -18.37
C ALA A 137 25.70 10.21 -17.89
N ALA A 138 26.58 9.39 -18.46
CA ALA A 138 27.97 9.43 -18.08
C ALA A 138 28.45 10.86 -18.06
N LYS A 139 28.77 11.33 -16.88
CA LYS A 139 29.14 12.71 -16.72
C LYS A 139 30.53 12.97 -17.26
N LYS A 140 30.59 13.95 -18.06
CA LYS A 140 31.86 14.30 -18.72
C LYS A 140 32.56 15.34 -17.90
#